data_4493cddfa2ac4854ff91cdfc40dc6d6b
#
_entry.id   4493cddfa2ac4854ff91cdfc40dc6d6b
#
_cell.length_a   1.000
_cell.length_b   1.000
_cell.length_c   1.000
_cell.angle_alpha   90.00
_cell.angle_beta   90.00
_cell.angle_gamma   90.00
#
_symmetry.space_group_name_H-M   'P 1'
#
loop_
_entity.id
_entity.type
_entity.pdbx_description
1 polymer ?
#
loop_
_entity_poly.entity_id
_entity_poly.type
_entity_poly.pdbx_seq_one_letter_code
_entity_poly.pdbx_strand_id
1 'polypeptide(L)'
;MAVFRKMLLIGLGMLAMSAVYAERGSFVKSIPQAIPSKNLFQVNIDRIDAEQPSTFSTNLPVKPGTHTLVVRIEAAYGLTNMKDVVEVSREMTLEVEAGATYLIAGEINPDATSEQQRAGDYWKPVVHQVVK
;
A
#
# COMPACT_ATOMS: atom_id res chain seq x y z
N MET A 1 28.66 -34.99 13.21
CA MET A 1 28.43 -35.03 11.75
C MET A 1 27.00 -35.34 11.41
N ALA A 2 26.45 -36.41 11.94
CA ALA A 2 25.06 -36.74 11.66
C ALA A 2 24.07 -35.63 12.05
N VAL A 3 24.33 -35.00 13.19
CA VAL A 3 23.50 -33.91 13.66
C VAL A 3 23.49 -32.74 12.70
N PHE A 4 24.67 -32.43 12.18
CA PHE A 4 24.83 -31.35 11.24
C PHE A 4 24.03 -31.61 9.96
N ARG A 5 24.09 -32.82 9.46
CA ARG A 5 23.31 -33.19 8.28
C ARG A 5 21.82 -33.10 8.51
N LYS A 6 21.36 -33.47 9.70
CA LYS A 6 19.94 -33.33 10.05
C LYS A 6 19.52 -31.89 10.00
N MET A 7 20.37 -30.98 10.41
CA MET A 7 20.06 -29.57 10.33
C MET A 7 19.85 -29.10 8.90
N LEU A 8 20.66 -29.62 7.98
CA LEU A 8 20.51 -29.31 6.58
C LEU A 8 19.15 -29.79 6.03
N LEU A 9 18.72 -30.97 6.43
CA LEU A 9 17.43 -31.48 6.02
C LEU A 9 16.29 -30.62 6.54
N ILE A 10 16.40 -30.12 7.75
CA ILE A 10 15.42 -29.21 8.31
C ILE A 10 15.38 -27.93 7.49
N GLY A 11 16.54 -27.44 7.09
CA GLY A 11 16.62 -26.27 6.24
C GLY A 11 15.88 -26.43 4.92
N LEU A 12 15.96 -27.59 4.31
CA LEU A 12 15.24 -27.88 3.09
C LEU A 12 13.71 -27.86 3.31
N GLY A 13 13.28 -28.41 4.41
CA GLY A 13 11.86 -28.34 4.76
C GLY A 13 11.35 -26.92 4.93
N MET A 14 12.16 -26.07 5.55
CA MET A 14 11.81 -24.67 5.71
C MET A 14 11.71 -23.95 4.37
N LEU A 15 12.61 -24.25 3.46
CA LEU A 15 12.56 -23.66 2.11
C LEU A 15 11.29 -24.04 1.38
N ALA A 16 10.85 -25.28 1.50
CA ALA A 16 9.61 -25.73 0.89
C ALA A 16 8.41 -24.97 1.46
N MET A 17 8.38 -24.75 2.76
CA MET A 17 7.33 -23.94 3.39
C MET A 17 7.35 -22.51 2.87
N SER A 18 8.51 -21.91 2.75
CA SER A 18 8.63 -20.56 2.22
C SER A 18 8.08 -20.46 0.80
N ALA A 19 8.33 -21.45 -0.03
CA ALA A 19 7.80 -21.48 -1.39
C ALA A 19 6.27 -21.51 -1.40
N VAL A 20 5.67 -22.29 -0.52
CA VAL A 20 4.20 -22.32 -0.40
C VAL A 20 3.64 -20.97 -0.01
N TYR A 21 4.28 -20.29 0.95
CA TYR A 21 3.83 -18.96 1.34
C TYR A 21 4.01 -17.95 0.22
N ALA A 22 5.09 -18.06 -0.53
CA ALA A 22 5.32 -17.18 -1.67
C ALA A 22 4.22 -17.32 -2.71
N GLU A 23 3.68 -18.53 -2.91
CA GLU A 23 2.59 -18.77 -3.86
C GLU A 23 1.30 -18.07 -3.47
N ARG A 24 1.07 -17.86 -2.17
CA ARG A 24 -0.10 -17.12 -1.72
C ARG A 24 -0.03 -15.67 -2.14
N GLY A 25 1.18 -15.14 -2.23
CA GLY A 25 1.41 -13.76 -2.58
C GLY A 25 0.99 -12.78 -1.51
N SER A 26 1.46 -11.57 -1.67
CA SER A 26 1.02 -10.42 -0.90
C SER A 26 0.63 -9.35 -1.88
N PHE A 27 -0.29 -8.48 -1.50
CA PHE A 27 -0.85 -7.51 -2.42
C PHE A 27 -1.03 -6.17 -1.75
N VAL A 28 -0.99 -5.12 -2.57
CA VAL A 28 -1.43 -3.79 -2.16
C VAL A 28 -2.51 -3.34 -3.13
N LYS A 29 -3.51 -2.64 -2.61
CA LYS A 29 -4.56 -2.07 -3.44
C LYS A 29 -5.21 -0.89 -2.71
N SER A 30 -5.88 -0.04 -3.47
CA SER A 30 -6.71 1.00 -2.92
C SER A 30 -7.93 0.40 -2.21
N ILE A 31 -8.46 1.10 -1.23
CA ILE A 31 -9.78 0.75 -0.69
C ILE A 31 -10.80 0.74 -1.82
N PRO A 32 -11.77 -0.20 -1.80
CA PRO A 32 -12.72 -0.34 -2.90
C PRO A 32 -13.72 0.80 -3.01
N GLN A 33 -13.98 1.49 -1.90
CA GLN A 33 -14.91 2.59 -1.83
C GLN A 33 -14.42 3.65 -0.87
N ALA A 34 -14.74 4.90 -1.15
CA ALA A 34 -14.47 5.97 -0.21
C ALA A 34 -15.28 5.77 1.07
N ILE A 35 -14.71 6.22 2.19
CA ILE A 35 -15.37 6.22 3.50
C ILE A 35 -15.36 7.66 4.00
N PRO A 36 -16.28 8.50 3.50
CA PRO A 36 -16.25 9.94 3.81
C PRO A 36 -16.38 10.27 5.29
N SER A 37 -17.08 9.42 6.05
CA SER A 37 -17.22 9.60 7.50
C SER A 37 -15.89 9.50 8.24
N LYS A 38 -14.88 8.90 7.63
CA LYS A 38 -13.53 8.77 8.17
C LYS A 38 -12.52 9.59 7.39
N ASN A 39 -12.98 10.39 6.45
CA ASN A 39 -12.13 11.17 5.54
C ASN A 39 -11.16 10.31 4.73
N LEU A 40 -11.57 9.10 4.39
CA LEU A 40 -10.76 8.16 3.61
C LEU A 40 -11.29 8.06 2.19
N PHE A 41 -10.38 8.16 1.24
CA PHE A 41 -10.71 8.17 -0.17
C PHE A 41 -9.80 7.23 -0.94
N GLN A 42 -10.25 6.82 -2.11
CA GLN A 42 -9.50 5.92 -2.97
C GLN A 42 -8.24 6.61 -3.49
N VAL A 43 -7.24 5.78 -3.77
CA VAL A 43 -5.94 6.24 -4.25
C VAL A 43 -5.51 5.44 -5.47
N ASN A 44 -4.56 6.01 -6.20
CA ASN A 44 -3.80 5.30 -7.21
C ASN A 44 -2.41 5.02 -6.67
N ILE A 45 -1.95 3.80 -6.85
CA ILE A 45 -0.58 3.43 -6.50
C ILE A 45 0.23 3.56 -7.79
N ASP A 46 0.97 4.65 -7.89
CA ASP A 46 1.69 4.99 -9.11
C ASP A 46 3.00 4.23 -9.25
N ARG A 47 3.67 3.94 -8.13
CA ARG A 47 4.95 3.24 -8.13
C ARG A 47 5.10 2.38 -6.89
N ILE A 48 5.80 1.27 -7.06
CA ILE A 48 6.26 0.41 -5.98
C ILE A 48 7.77 0.24 -6.19
N ASP A 49 8.58 0.72 -5.23
CA ASP A 49 10.04 0.69 -5.30
C ASP A 49 10.57 1.30 -6.61
N ALA A 50 10.03 2.46 -6.98
CA ALA A 50 10.38 3.19 -8.19
C ALA A 50 9.99 2.51 -9.50
N GLU A 51 9.29 1.38 -9.47
CA GLU A 51 8.79 0.71 -10.65
C GLU A 51 7.30 0.96 -10.83
N GLN A 52 6.90 1.18 -12.07
CA GLN A 52 5.50 1.38 -12.40
C GLN A 52 4.79 0.03 -12.39
N PRO A 53 3.73 -0.13 -11.58
CA PRO A 53 2.98 -1.39 -11.57
C PRO A 53 2.17 -1.55 -12.85
N SER A 54 1.68 -2.78 -13.07
CA SER A 54 0.80 -3.07 -14.20
C SER A 54 -0.48 -2.24 -14.09
N THR A 55 -0.85 -1.58 -15.18
CA THR A 55 -2.01 -0.69 -15.21
C THR A 55 -3.34 -1.43 -15.25
N PHE A 56 -3.31 -2.73 -15.46
CA PHE A 56 -4.54 -3.51 -15.64
C PHE A 56 -5.01 -4.22 -14.36
N SER A 57 -4.24 -4.15 -13.30
CA SER A 57 -4.59 -4.82 -12.06
C SER A 57 -4.78 -3.79 -10.95
N THR A 58 -5.90 -3.91 -10.24
CA THR A 58 -6.14 -3.12 -9.03
C THR A 58 -5.54 -3.79 -7.81
N ASN A 59 -5.18 -5.06 -7.92
CA ASN A 59 -4.61 -5.86 -6.85
C ASN A 59 -3.15 -6.12 -7.20
N LEU A 60 -2.26 -5.28 -6.70
CA LEU A 60 -0.86 -5.25 -7.11
C LEU A 60 -0.03 -6.20 -6.28
N PRO A 61 0.62 -7.19 -6.91
CA PRO A 61 1.47 -8.11 -6.15
C PRO A 61 2.74 -7.43 -5.65
N VAL A 62 3.12 -7.76 -4.42
CA VAL A 62 4.36 -7.29 -3.81
C VAL A 62 5.01 -8.44 -3.08
N LYS A 63 6.32 -8.41 -2.97
CA LYS A 63 7.07 -9.40 -2.21
C LYS A 63 7.09 -9.01 -0.73
N PRO A 64 7.23 -9.97 0.19
CA PRO A 64 7.46 -9.62 1.58
C PRO A 64 8.70 -8.74 1.74
N GLY A 65 8.67 -7.86 2.73
CA GLY A 65 9.75 -6.93 3.02
C GLY A 65 9.30 -5.48 2.99
N THR A 66 10.26 -4.59 3.07
CA THR A 66 10.03 -3.16 3.09
C THR A 66 9.93 -2.60 1.68
N HIS A 67 8.87 -1.86 1.39
CA HIS A 67 8.65 -1.25 0.09
C HIS A 67 8.30 0.23 0.24
N THR A 68 8.68 1.01 -0.76
CA THR A 68 8.27 2.41 -0.85
C THR A 68 7.22 2.54 -1.94
N LEU A 69 6.06 3.05 -1.56
CA LEU A 69 4.96 3.29 -2.50
C LEU A 69 4.88 4.77 -2.81
N VAL A 70 4.62 5.09 -4.06
CA VAL A 70 4.25 6.44 -4.47
C VAL A 70 2.76 6.41 -4.78
N VAL A 71 2.00 7.17 -4.02
CA VAL A 71 0.54 7.11 -3.99
C VAL A 71 -0.03 8.47 -4.35
N ARG A 72 -1.09 8.48 -5.14
CA ARG A 72 -1.77 9.70 -5.55
C ARG A 72 -3.24 9.58 -5.19
N ILE A 73 -3.79 10.61 -4.56
CA ILE A 73 -5.21 10.62 -4.21
C ILE A 73 -6.03 11.03 -5.44
N GLU A 74 -7.14 10.34 -5.65
CA GLU A 74 -8.02 10.64 -6.77
C GLU A 74 -9.17 11.54 -6.33
N ALA A 75 -9.56 12.44 -7.21
CA ALA A 75 -10.82 13.20 -7.13
C ALA A 75 -11.08 13.86 -5.77
N ALA A 76 -10.02 14.28 -5.07
CA ALA A 76 -10.18 14.92 -3.77
C ALA A 76 -11.08 16.15 -3.87
N TYR A 77 -10.93 16.94 -4.90
CA TYR A 77 -11.71 18.16 -5.09
C TYR A 77 -13.16 17.88 -5.46
N GLY A 78 -13.50 16.69 -5.92
CA GLY A 78 -14.88 16.33 -6.23
C GLY A 78 -15.62 15.74 -5.04
N LEU A 79 -14.91 15.40 -3.98
CA LEU A 79 -15.49 14.71 -2.83
C LEU A 79 -15.46 15.54 -1.55
N THR A 80 -14.84 16.71 -1.58
CA THR A 80 -14.72 17.60 -0.44
C THR A 80 -15.14 19.01 -0.86
N ASN A 81 -15.30 19.90 0.11
CA ASN A 81 -15.56 21.31 -0.15
C ASN A 81 -14.29 22.11 -0.38
N MET A 82 -13.16 21.44 -0.50
CA MET A 82 -11.88 22.09 -0.72
C MET A 82 -11.78 22.59 -2.14
N LYS A 83 -11.36 23.84 -2.31
CA LYS A 83 -11.31 24.50 -3.64
C LYS A 83 -9.89 24.65 -4.18
N ASP A 84 -8.91 24.61 -3.30
CA ASP A 84 -7.52 24.91 -3.66
C ASP A 84 -6.63 23.67 -3.74
N VAL A 85 -7.22 22.48 -3.71
CA VAL A 85 -6.45 21.23 -3.73
C VAL A 85 -5.74 21.07 -5.07
N VAL A 86 -4.49 20.62 -5.00
CA VAL A 86 -3.73 20.20 -6.17
C VAL A 86 -3.46 18.71 -6.05
N GLU A 87 -3.41 18.06 -7.19
CA GLU A 87 -3.12 16.64 -7.24
C GLU A 87 -1.62 16.42 -7.10
N VAL A 88 -1.23 15.82 -5.99
CA VAL A 88 0.18 15.52 -5.73
C VAL A 88 0.32 14.08 -5.27
N SER A 89 1.45 13.48 -5.63
CA SER A 89 1.81 12.15 -5.14
C SER A 89 2.54 12.29 -3.83
N ARG A 90 2.36 11.29 -2.97
CA ARG A 90 3.06 11.23 -1.69
C ARG A 90 3.63 9.83 -1.52
N GLU A 91 4.76 9.75 -0.83
CA GLU A 91 5.39 8.48 -0.56
C GLU A 91 4.93 7.90 0.77
N MET A 92 4.89 6.57 0.83
CA MET A 92 4.74 5.86 2.09
C MET A 92 5.64 4.63 2.08
N THR A 93 6.13 4.27 3.25
CA THR A 93 6.89 3.05 3.45
C THR A 93 5.96 1.99 4.03
N LEU A 94 5.99 0.80 3.46
CA LEU A 94 5.13 -0.29 3.86
C LEU A 94 5.96 -1.54 4.15
N GLU A 95 5.75 -2.11 5.33
CA GLU A 95 6.35 -3.38 5.70
C GLU A 95 5.37 -4.49 5.36
N VAL A 96 5.71 -5.31 4.37
CA VAL A 96 4.82 -6.33 3.81
C VAL A 96 5.12 -7.70 4.38
N GLU A 97 4.09 -8.36 4.92
CA GLU A 97 4.16 -9.74 5.36
C GLU A 97 3.64 -10.67 4.27
N ALA A 98 4.19 -11.88 4.22
CA ALA A 98 3.74 -12.88 3.26
C ALA A 98 2.27 -13.22 3.48
N GLY A 99 1.51 -13.30 2.40
CA GLY A 99 0.10 -13.69 2.41
C GLY A 99 -0.86 -12.59 2.86
N ALA A 100 -0.40 -11.37 3.04
CA ALA A 100 -1.23 -10.25 3.48
C ALA A 100 -1.60 -9.34 2.32
N THR A 101 -2.80 -8.78 2.38
CA THR A 101 -3.25 -7.75 1.45
C THR A 101 -3.43 -6.44 2.20
N TYR A 102 -2.81 -5.39 1.72
CA TYR A 102 -2.82 -4.08 2.35
C TYR A 102 -3.75 -3.14 1.59
N LEU A 103 -4.77 -2.66 2.28
CA LEU A 103 -5.72 -1.70 1.72
C LEU A 103 -5.24 -0.28 2.04
N ILE A 104 -4.88 0.45 1.00
CA ILE A 104 -4.33 1.79 1.12
C ILE A 104 -5.42 2.80 0.83
N ALA A 105 -5.44 3.86 1.62
CA ALA A 105 -6.39 4.95 1.45
C ALA A 105 -5.66 6.29 1.53
N GLY A 106 -6.29 7.32 1.01
CA GLY A 106 -5.87 8.68 1.22
C GLY A 106 -6.71 9.29 2.34
N GLU A 107 -6.06 9.68 3.42
CA GLU A 107 -6.74 10.35 4.52
C GLU A 107 -6.65 11.86 4.34
N ILE A 108 -7.79 12.51 4.20
CA ILE A 108 -7.86 13.95 3.97
C ILE A 108 -8.04 14.66 5.31
N ASN A 109 -7.27 15.75 5.49
CA ASN A 109 -7.47 16.66 6.59
C ASN A 109 -8.56 17.66 6.19
N PRO A 110 -9.78 17.58 6.75
CA PRO A 110 -10.87 18.48 6.35
C PRO A 110 -10.62 19.92 6.78
N ASP A 111 -9.70 20.15 7.71
CA ASP A 111 -9.36 21.46 8.22
C ASP A 111 -8.13 22.07 7.53
N ALA A 112 -7.68 21.48 6.44
CA ALA A 112 -6.53 22.00 5.71
C ALA A 112 -6.82 23.41 5.20
N THR A 113 -5.87 24.32 5.41
CA THR A 113 -5.96 25.70 4.92
C THR A 113 -5.80 25.72 3.41
N SER A 114 -6.17 26.85 2.79
CA SER A 114 -5.95 27.03 1.35
C SER A 114 -4.49 26.89 0.96
N GLU A 115 -3.60 27.37 1.82
CA GLU A 115 -2.16 27.22 1.60
C GLU A 115 -1.73 25.75 1.62
N GLN A 116 -2.22 24.99 2.60
CA GLN A 116 -1.94 23.56 2.67
C GLN A 116 -2.52 22.82 1.47
N GLN A 117 -3.71 23.19 1.04
CA GLN A 117 -4.33 22.58 -0.13
C GLN A 117 -3.49 22.80 -1.38
N ARG A 118 -3.00 24.02 -1.60
CA ARG A 118 -2.17 24.35 -2.75
C ARG A 118 -0.80 23.68 -2.70
N ALA A 119 -0.29 23.42 -1.50
CA ALA A 119 0.99 22.74 -1.30
C ALA A 119 0.87 21.22 -1.39
N GLY A 120 -0.35 20.67 -1.46
CA GLY A 120 -0.57 19.24 -1.44
C GLY A 120 -0.57 18.64 -0.04
N ASP A 121 -0.53 19.46 0.98
CA ASP A 121 -0.42 19.07 2.39
C ASP A 121 -1.78 18.88 3.05
N TYR A 122 -2.76 18.44 2.28
CA TYR A 122 -4.13 18.23 2.76
C TYR A 122 -4.49 16.76 2.94
N TRP A 123 -3.58 15.85 2.59
CA TRP A 123 -3.85 14.42 2.68
C TRP A 123 -2.56 13.64 2.93
N LYS A 124 -2.73 12.40 3.36
CA LYS A 124 -1.61 11.47 3.50
C LYS A 124 -2.07 10.06 3.16
N PRO A 125 -1.19 9.21 2.62
CA PRO A 125 -1.52 7.81 2.43
C PRO A 125 -1.47 7.07 3.76
N VAL A 126 -2.43 6.18 3.97
CA VAL A 126 -2.51 5.37 5.19
C VAL A 126 -2.88 3.93 4.85
N VAL A 127 -2.49 3.01 5.71
CA VAL A 127 -2.98 1.63 5.64
C VAL A 127 -4.29 1.59 6.40
N HIS A 128 -5.39 1.38 5.68
CA HIS A 128 -6.71 1.31 6.30
C HIS A 128 -6.95 -0.06 6.93
N GLN A 129 -6.52 -1.11 6.26
CA GLN A 129 -6.78 -2.47 6.71
C GLN A 129 -5.72 -3.42 6.15
N VAL A 130 -5.40 -4.44 6.93
CA VAL A 130 -4.55 -5.55 6.49
C VAL A 130 -5.39 -6.82 6.57
N VAL A 131 -5.52 -7.50 5.44
CA VAL A 131 -6.29 -8.74 5.33
C VAL A 131 -5.31 -9.89 5.18
N LYS A 132 -5.41 -10.85 6.09
CA LYS A 132 -4.53 -12.02 6.07
C LYS A 132 -5.28 -13.29 5.72
#